data_0f5babf9104ac23624ec0f17d1458b54
#
_entry.id   0f5babf9104ac23624ec0f17d1458b54
#
_cell.length_a   1.000
_cell.length_b   1.000
_cell.length_c   1.000
_cell.angle_alpha   90.00
_cell.angle_beta   90.00
_cell.angle_gamma   90.00
#
_symmetry.space_group_name_H-M   'P 1'
#
loop_
_entity.id
_entity.type
_entity.pdbx_description
1 polymer ?
#
loop_
_entity_poly.entity_id
_entity_poly.type
_entity_poly.pdbx_seq_one_letter_code
_entity_poly.pdbx_strand_id
1 'polypeptide(L)'
;MEEFLYLIYGLIVLAGGAGVVFLVWTQYRKFLQESKNYERGLKMVYLHIHLPPSSTDLESTGSSRDQRDLTDEILSQAQVMYSIIASTVYSGFKARLFGQRHLSFEIVAKDGLIYYYAVVPMSLIDIIKQAISTAYPSARIEEVEGKNIFQESANYNSICGGEFTLRKEPAYPILTYQESKQDVSRSLLNALSASKQGDGVAIQILIRPADESWVDVAINTTKAMREGKKGGSKGLNIGYKPGELLEVLWKPPQSNEQKDDFKGPDEVDRMAIEAIENKIRYPGFETLVRVVVSSETSTRSQSILQNIIASFALLNSTNFNGFKYNQSKNIDELVTAYIMRFFPQSIKTNILNSVELATLF
;
A
#
# COMPACT_ATOMS: atom_id res chain seq x y z
N MET A 1 23.00 27.37 -45.51
CA MET A 1 21.79 26.59 -45.31
C MET A 1 22.06 25.09 -45.09
N GLU A 2 22.95 24.53 -45.85
CA GLU A 2 23.28 23.07 -45.71
C GLU A 2 23.97 22.74 -44.36
N GLU A 3 24.88 23.54 -43.91
CA GLU A 3 25.56 23.33 -42.59
C GLU A 3 24.57 23.37 -41.43
N PHE A 4 23.55 24.21 -41.51
CA PHE A 4 22.48 24.27 -40.48
C PHE A 4 21.59 23.01 -40.51
N LEU A 5 21.38 22.44 -41.69
CA LEU A 5 20.66 21.18 -41.84
C LEU A 5 21.41 19.97 -41.26
N TYR A 6 22.73 19.92 -41.46
CA TYR A 6 23.60 18.88 -40.89
C TYR A 6 23.65 18.97 -39.37
N LEU A 7 23.63 20.19 -38.82
CA LEU A 7 23.61 20.42 -37.37
C LEU A 7 22.29 19.95 -36.76
N ILE A 8 21.17 20.21 -37.42
CA ILE A 8 19.83 19.69 -36.99
C ILE A 8 19.79 18.16 -37.08
N TYR A 9 20.28 17.57 -38.16
CA TYR A 9 20.37 16.10 -38.29
C TYR A 9 21.22 15.48 -37.20
N GLY A 10 22.37 16.05 -36.92
CA GLY A 10 23.24 15.63 -35.82
C GLY A 10 22.54 15.67 -34.46
N LEU A 11 21.80 16.73 -34.19
CA LEU A 11 21.04 16.93 -32.97
C LEU A 11 19.89 15.92 -32.81
N ILE A 12 19.18 15.61 -33.90
CA ILE A 12 18.12 14.58 -33.93
C ILE A 12 18.68 13.19 -33.67
N VAL A 13 19.81 12.84 -34.31
CA VAL A 13 20.47 11.54 -34.11
C VAL A 13 20.97 11.41 -32.67
N LEU A 14 21.54 12.48 -32.10
CA LEU A 14 22.03 12.51 -30.72
C LEU A 14 20.86 12.39 -29.73
N ALA A 15 19.76 13.09 -29.95
CA ALA A 15 18.55 13.00 -29.14
C ALA A 15 17.91 11.60 -29.23
N GLY A 16 17.84 11.03 -30.44
CA GLY A 16 17.37 9.66 -30.65
C GLY A 16 18.24 8.63 -29.94
N GLY A 17 19.56 8.75 -30.06
CA GLY A 17 20.50 7.89 -29.36
C GLY A 17 20.37 7.99 -27.83
N ALA A 18 20.28 9.21 -27.30
CA ALA A 18 20.05 9.43 -25.87
C ALA A 18 18.72 8.84 -25.39
N GLY A 19 17.67 8.95 -26.20
CA GLY A 19 16.37 8.34 -25.92
C GLY A 19 16.43 6.80 -25.83
N VAL A 20 17.15 6.16 -26.76
CA VAL A 20 17.36 4.70 -26.73
C VAL A 20 18.15 4.29 -25.49
N VAL A 21 19.25 4.96 -25.19
CA VAL A 21 20.06 4.69 -23.99
C VAL A 21 19.23 4.86 -22.71
N PHE A 22 18.40 5.90 -22.64
CA PHE A 22 17.48 6.11 -21.51
C PHE A 22 16.47 4.99 -21.37
N LEU A 23 15.88 4.51 -22.47
CA LEU A 23 14.93 3.38 -22.44
C LEU A 23 15.60 2.07 -22.00
N VAL A 24 16.78 1.77 -22.54
CA VAL A 24 17.57 0.59 -22.14
C VAL A 24 17.93 0.67 -20.66
N TRP A 25 18.38 1.83 -20.20
CA TRP A 25 18.72 2.08 -18.80
C TRP A 25 17.51 1.88 -17.88
N THR A 26 16.32 2.39 -18.25
CA THR A 26 15.11 2.24 -17.44
C THR A 26 14.66 0.79 -17.35
N GLN A 27 14.77 0.02 -18.43
CA GLN A 27 14.45 -1.43 -18.44
C GLN A 27 15.47 -2.23 -17.62
N TYR A 28 16.75 -1.95 -17.79
CA TYR A 28 17.83 -2.59 -17.02
C TYR A 28 17.69 -2.32 -15.52
N ARG A 29 17.37 -1.07 -15.16
CA ARG A 29 17.11 -0.70 -13.77
C ARG A 29 15.90 -1.46 -13.18
N LYS A 30 14.80 -1.59 -13.91
CA LYS A 30 13.63 -2.38 -13.47
C LYS A 30 14.03 -3.83 -13.21
N PHE A 31 14.75 -4.44 -14.14
CA PHE A 31 15.24 -5.82 -13.99
C PHE A 31 16.12 -5.98 -12.74
N LEU A 32 17.05 -5.07 -12.48
CA LEU A 32 17.89 -5.10 -11.28
C LEU A 32 17.04 -4.97 -9.99
N GLN A 33 16.03 -4.11 -9.99
CA GLN A 33 15.15 -3.91 -8.86
C GLN A 33 14.32 -5.14 -8.56
N GLU A 34 13.77 -5.78 -9.58
CA GLU A 34 12.98 -7.02 -9.44
C GLU A 34 13.85 -8.19 -8.99
N SER A 35 15.01 -8.40 -9.61
CA SER A 35 15.97 -9.42 -9.19
C SER A 35 16.38 -9.27 -7.72
N LYS A 36 16.67 -8.04 -7.30
CA LYS A 36 17.02 -7.76 -5.92
C LYS A 36 15.86 -7.94 -4.94
N ASN A 37 14.65 -7.74 -5.41
CA ASN A 37 13.43 -7.97 -4.64
C ASN A 37 13.24 -9.46 -4.32
N TYR A 38 13.44 -10.34 -5.31
CA TYR A 38 13.43 -11.79 -5.09
C TYR A 38 14.54 -12.24 -4.12
N GLU A 39 15.76 -11.74 -4.28
CA GLU A 39 16.86 -12.05 -3.35
C GLU A 39 16.54 -11.63 -1.91
N ARG A 40 15.88 -10.47 -1.74
CA ARG A 40 15.45 -10.00 -0.42
C ARG A 40 14.37 -10.89 0.17
N GLY A 41 13.41 -11.33 -0.63
CA GLY A 41 12.35 -12.24 -0.19
C GLY A 41 12.88 -13.55 0.39
N LEU A 42 13.95 -14.10 -0.19
CA LEU A 42 14.61 -15.30 0.29
C LEU A 42 15.37 -15.12 1.63
N LYS A 43 15.72 -13.87 1.97
CA LYS A 43 16.53 -13.54 3.17
C LYS A 43 15.70 -12.81 4.24
N MET A 44 14.40 -13.03 4.26
CA MET A 44 13.53 -12.48 5.29
C MET A 44 13.41 -13.43 6.49
N VAL A 45 13.31 -12.85 7.66
CA VAL A 45 13.15 -13.54 8.95
C VAL A 45 11.73 -13.30 9.46
N TYR A 46 11.10 -14.35 9.95
CA TYR A 46 9.78 -14.27 10.57
C TYR A 46 9.92 -13.93 12.05
N LEU A 47 9.29 -12.87 12.46
CA LEU A 47 9.11 -12.47 13.83
C LEU A 47 7.65 -12.75 14.22
N HIS A 48 7.42 -13.75 15.03
CA HIS A 48 6.12 -14.05 15.59
C HIS A 48 5.83 -13.08 16.74
N ILE A 49 4.72 -12.38 16.66
CA ILE A 49 4.28 -11.39 17.65
C ILE A 49 3.19 -12.02 18.50
N HIS A 50 3.52 -12.34 19.73
CA HIS A 50 2.55 -12.81 20.71
C HIS A 50 1.94 -11.60 21.42
N LEU A 51 0.67 -11.34 21.14
CA LEU A 51 -0.09 -10.35 21.88
C LEU A 51 -0.65 -11.02 23.14
N PRO A 52 -0.47 -10.45 24.34
CA PRO A 52 -1.09 -10.97 25.53
C PRO A 52 -2.61 -10.92 25.38
N PRO A 53 -3.36 -11.89 25.96
CA PRO A 53 -4.79 -11.75 26.05
C PRO A 53 -5.11 -10.44 26.77
N SER A 54 -6.06 -9.66 26.25
CA SER A 54 -6.54 -8.46 26.92
C SER A 54 -6.93 -8.87 28.34
N SER A 55 -6.28 -8.26 29.34
CA SER A 55 -6.55 -8.63 30.74
C SER A 55 -8.04 -8.40 31.03
N THR A 56 -8.70 -9.44 31.54
CA THR A 56 -10.09 -9.40 32.00
C THR A 56 -10.33 -8.37 33.12
N ASP A 57 -9.25 -7.77 33.65
CA ASP A 57 -9.29 -6.67 34.62
C ASP A 57 -9.94 -5.38 34.05
N LEU A 58 -10.03 -5.26 32.72
CA LEU A 58 -10.74 -4.16 32.06
C LEU A 58 -12.25 -4.35 31.98
N GLU A 59 -12.76 -5.58 32.20
CA GLU A 59 -14.19 -5.84 32.27
C GLU A 59 -14.83 -5.32 33.56
N SER A 60 -14.05 -4.99 34.57
CA SER A 60 -14.54 -4.53 35.87
C SER A 60 -14.80 -3.03 35.96
N THR A 61 -14.33 -2.23 35.01
CA THR A 61 -14.57 -0.79 34.95
C THR A 61 -15.58 -0.47 33.84
N GLY A 62 -16.84 -0.63 34.16
CA GLY A 62 -17.97 -0.64 33.26
C GLY A 62 -18.38 0.70 32.66
N SER A 63 -17.55 1.36 31.87
CA SER A 63 -18.05 2.44 31.04
C SER A 63 -17.59 2.25 29.57
N SER A 64 -18.53 2.45 28.66
CA SER A 64 -18.27 2.40 27.22
C SER A 64 -17.30 3.48 26.71
N ARG A 65 -16.95 4.45 27.58
CA ARG A 65 -15.91 5.45 27.34
C ARG A 65 -14.52 4.83 27.47
N ASP A 66 -14.28 4.04 28.48
CA ASP A 66 -12.95 3.45 28.77
C ASP A 66 -12.47 2.51 27.67
N GLN A 67 -13.38 1.80 27.00
CA GLN A 67 -13.01 0.91 25.88
C GLN A 67 -12.60 1.67 24.61
N ARG A 68 -13.19 2.83 24.34
CA ARG A 68 -12.81 3.66 23.18
C ARG A 68 -11.47 4.32 23.40
N ASP A 69 -11.27 4.92 24.58
CA ASP A 69 -10.02 5.58 24.94
C ASP A 69 -8.85 4.59 24.89
N LEU A 70 -9.07 3.34 25.31
CA LEU A 70 -8.08 2.27 25.22
C LEU A 70 -7.77 1.87 23.77
N THR A 71 -8.78 1.76 22.93
CA THR A 71 -8.60 1.44 21.49
C THR A 71 -7.80 2.56 20.80
N ASP A 72 -8.13 3.81 21.08
CA ASP A 72 -7.42 4.97 20.54
C ASP A 72 -5.98 5.03 21.03
N GLU A 73 -5.71 4.63 22.25
CA GLU A 73 -4.36 4.53 22.80
C GLU A 73 -3.54 3.44 22.08
N ILE A 74 -4.09 2.22 21.95
CA ILE A 74 -3.43 1.11 21.25
C ILE A 74 -3.10 1.48 19.79
N LEU A 75 -4.04 2.13 19.12
CA LEU A 75 -3.85 2.53 17.73
C LEU A 75 -2.85 3.69 17.60
N SER A 76 -2.79 4.58 18.58
CA SER A 76 -1.76 5.63 18.63
C SER A 76 -0.36 5.03 18.83
N GLN A 77 -0.25 3.94 19.60
CA GLN A 77 0.99 3.18 19.77
C GLN A 77 1.44 2.54 18.45
N ALA A 78 0.52 1.94 17.68
CA ALA A 78 0.83 1.42 16.35
C ALA A 78 1.37 2.52 15.42
N GLN A 79 0.82 3.73 15.50
CA GLN A 79 1.31 4.88 14.74
C GLN A 79 2.77 5.23 15.07
N VAL A 80 3.17 5.12 16.34
CA VAL A 80 4.58 5.30 16.76
C VAL A 80 5.47 4.23 16.11
N MET A 81 5.03 2.97 16.10
CA MET A 81 5.74 1.88 15.42
C MET A 81 6.00 2.20 13.95
N TYR A 82 4.96 2.59 13.22
CA TYR A 82 5.11 2.96 11.81
C TYR A 82 6.00 4.18 11.60
N SER A 83 6.00 5.14 12.52
CA SER A 83 6.90 6.30 12.45
C SER A 83 8.37 5.89 12.60
N ILE A 84 8.67 4.92 13.47
CA ILE A 84 10.02 4.34 13.58
C ILE A 84 10.38 3.60 12.29
N ILE A 85 9.45 2.82 11.73
CA ILE A 85 9.67 2.11 10.45
C ILE A 85 9.93 3.09 9.31
N ALA A 86 9.24 4.22 9.26
CA ALA A 86 9.46 5.26 8.25
C ALA A 86 10.90 5.80 8.27
N SER A 87 11.54 5.87 9.45
CA SER A 87 12.94 6.30 9.56
C SER A 87 13.95 5.35 8.90
N THR A 88 13.53 4.13 8.50
CA THR A 88 14.39 3.14 7.83
C THR A 88 14.57 3.38 6.34
N VAL A 89 14.14 4.53 5.81
CA VAL A 89 14.32 4.91 4.40
C VAL A 89 15.77 4.68 3.97
N TYR A 90 15.93 3.90 2.91
CA TYR A 90 17.22 3.70 2.30
C TYR A 90 17.50 4.80 1.30
N SER A 91 18.48 5.65 1.56
CA SER A 91 18.83 6.80 0.73
C SER A 91 20.08 6.55 -0.12
N GLY A 92 20.27 7.36 -1.17
CA GLY A 92 21.45 7.37 -2.00
C GLY A 92 21.36 6.55 -3.28
N PHE A 93 22.48 6.43 -3.99
CA PHE A 93 22.56 5.80 -5.32
C PHE A 93 22.10 4.33 -5.33
N LYS A 94 22.45 3.58 -4.28
CA LYS A 94 22.03 2.16 -4.14
C LYS A 94 20.51 2.01 -4.03
N ALA A 95 19.82 2.94 -3.35
CA ALA A 95 18.36 2.93 -3.26
C ALA A 95 17.71 3.22 -4.62
N ARG A 96 18.28 4.14 -5.39
CA ARG A 96 17.82 4.43 -6.76
C ARG A 96 17.99 3.24 -7.70
N LEU A 97 19.10 2.49 -7.55
CA LEU A 97 19.41 1.36 -8.45
C LEU A 97 18.63 0.10 -8.08
N PHE A 98 18.57 -0.25 -6.79
CA PHE A 98 18.02 -1.51 -6.30
C PHE A 98 16.66 -1.39 -5.61
N GLY A 99 16.09 -0.20 -5.55
CA GLY A 99 14.82 0.09 -4.90
C GLY A 99 14.88 0.05 -3.37
N GLN A 100 13.79 0.48 -2.72
CA GLN A 100 13.63 0.48 -1.28
C GLN A 100 13.50 -0.95 -0.73
N ARG A 101 13.95 -1.13 0.53
CA ARG A 101 13.66 -2.35 1.30
C ARG A 101 12.20 -2.34 1.73
N HIS A 102 11.57 -3.49 1.73
CA HIS A 102 10.21 -3.66 2.22
C HIS A 102 10.18 -4.69 3.34
N LEU A 103 9.13 -4.67 4.10
CA LEU A 103 8.78 -5.67 5.09
C LEU A 103 7.31 -6.06 4.93
N SER A 104 6.89 -7.13 5.57
CA SER A 104 5.51 -7.61 5.53
C SER A 104 4.99 -7.78 6.94
N PHE A 105 3.81 -7.26 7.21
CA PHE A 105 2.99 -7.68 8.34
C PHE A 105 1.98 -8.70 7.84
N GLU A 106 1.87 -9.82 8.55
CA GLU A 106 1.05 -10.93 8.11
C GLU A 106 0.14 -11.41 9.23
N ILE A 107 -1.15 -11.52 8.93
CA ILE A 107 -2.13 -12.19 9.80
C ILE A 107 -2.44 -13.52 9.14
N VAL A 108 -2.06 -14.60 9.81
CA VAL A 108 -2.20 -15.97 9.30
C VAL A 108 -3.17 -16.73 10.18
N ALA A 109 -4.25 -17.23 9.59
CA ALA A 109 -5.15 -18.17 10.26
C ALA A 109 -4.89 -19.59 9.71
N LYS A 110 -4.56 -20.50 10.60
CA LYS A 110 -4.34 -21.92 10.29
C LYS A 110 -4.82 -22.80 11.43
N ASP A 111 -5.57 -23.83 11.08
CA ASP A 111 -6.09 -24.84 12.02
C ASP A 111 -6.90 -24.22 13.19
N GLY A 112 -7.63 -23.14 12.92
CA GLY A 112 -8.43 -22.42 13.91
C GLY A 112 -7.66 -21.47 14.83
N LEU A 113 -6.35 -21.30 14.61
CA LEU A 113 -5.51 -20.36 15.34
C LEU A 113 -5.07 -19.20 14.46
N ILE A 114 -4.96 -18.01 15.04
CA ILE A 114 -4.50 -16.81 14.37
C ILE A 114 -3.11 -16.45 14.86
N TYR A 115 -2.21 -16.20 13.91
CA TYR A 115 -0.81 -15.84 14.13
C TYR A 115 -0.52 -14.48 13.53
N TYR A 116 0.23 -13.65 14.24
CA TYR A 116 0.72 -12.36 13.78
C TYR A 116 2.21 -12.43 13.52
N TYR A 117 2.62 -12.08 12.32
CA TYR A 117 4.03 -12.06 11.94
C TYR A 117 4.44 -10.68 11.43
N ALA A 118 5.65 -10.26 11.80
CA ALA A 118 6.41 -9.29 11.03
C ALA A 118 7.51 -10.04 10.29
N VAL A 119 7.49 -10.02 8.96
CA VAL A 119 8.51 -10.68 8.14
C VAL A 119 9.41 -9.61 7.57
N VAL A 120 10.67 -9.63 8.02
CA VAL A 120 11.58 -8.49 7.86
C VAL A 120 12.91 -8.91 7.25
N PRO A 121 13.55 -8.04 6.45
CA PRO A 121 14.93 -8.28 6.01
C PRO A 121 15.89 -8.38 7.20
N MET A 122 16.87 -9.28 7.14
CA MET A 122 17.87 -9.46 8.19
C MET A 122 18.47 -8.15 8.71
N SER A 123 18.70 -7.17 7.82
CA SER A 123 19.29 -5.87 8.16
C SER A 123 18.38 -4.93 8.95
N LEU A 124 17.11 -5.28 9.14
CA LEU A 124 16.12 -4.46 9.84
C LEU A 124 15.56 -5.13 11.10
N ILE A 125 16.00 -6.34 11.45
CA ILE A 125 15.45 -7.15 12.56
C ILE A 125 15.44 -6.34 13.86
N ASP A 126 16.57 -5.78 14.27
CA ASP A 126 16.70 -5.10 15.54
C ASP A 126 15.83 -3.83 15.61
N ILE A 127 15.81 -3.06 14.52
CA ILE A 127 14.99 -1.84 14.43
C ILE A 127 13.50 -2.19 14.51
N ILE A 128 13.08 -3.24 13.82
CA ILE A 128 11.67 -3.65 13.82
C ILE A 128 11.27 -4.26 15.17
N LYS A 129 12.11 -5.08 15.78
CA LYS A 129 11.89 -5.57 17.15
C LYS A 129 11.75 -4.41 18.13
N GLN A 130 12.63 -3.42 18.03
CA GLN A 130 12.55 -2.21 18.87
C GLN A 130 11.26 -1.43 18.60
N ALA A 131 10.87 -1.23 17.34
CA ALA A 131 9.65 -0.52 16.98
C ALA A 131 8.39 -1.20 17.54
N ILE A 132 8.30 -2.53 17.42
CA ILE A 132 7.18 -3.31 17.96
C ILE A 132 7.19 -3.26 19.49
N SER A 133 8.34 -3.46 20.14
CA SER A 133 8.44 -3.44 21.61
C SER A 133 8.16 -2.05 22.20
N THR A 134 8.44 -0.97 21.46
CA THR A 134 8.12 0.39 21.87
C THR A 134 6.61 0.64 21.80
N ALA A 135 5.96 0.18 20.75
CA ALA A 135 4.52 0.31 20.56
C ALA A 135 3.74 -0.63 21.50
N TYR A 136 4.20 -1.85 21.63
CA TYR A 136 3.53 -2.91 22.40
C TYR A 136 4.49 -3.52 23.42
N PRO A 137 4.71 -2.87 24.60
CA PRO A 137 5.69 -3.33 25.60
C PRO A 137 5.40 -4.72 26.16
N SER A 138 4.15 -5.14 26.16
CA SER A 138 3.70 -6.45 26.62
C SER A 138 3.78 -7.56 25.55
N ALA A 139 4.05 -7.20 24.29
CA ALA A 139 4.18 -8.17 23.22
C ALA A 139 5.51 -8.94 23.33
N ARG A 140 5.44 -10.26 23.17
CA ARG A 140 6.62 -11.12 23.08
C ARG A 140 6.92 -11.38 21.60
N ILE A 141 8.17 -11.18 21.20
CA ILE A 141 8.63 -11.34 19.83
C ILE A 141 9.61 -12.50 19.77
N GLU A 142 9.31 -13.49 18.94
CA GLU A 142 10.16 -14.67 18.73
C GLU A 142 10.52 -14.82 17.26
N GLU A 143 11.78 -15.17 16.97
CA GLU A 143 12.17 -15.59 15.63
C GLU A 143 11.74 -17.03 15.41
N VAL A 144 10.96 -17.26 14.36
CA VAL A 144 10.40 -18.58 14.07
C VAL A 144 10.47 -18.89 12.58
N GLU A 145 10.26 -20.14 12.24
CA GLU A 145 9.88 -20.50 10.87
C GLU A 145 8.41 -20.15 10.63
N GLY A 146 8.12 -19.55 9.48
CA GLY A 146 6.75 -19.15 9.11
C GLY A 146 5.83 -20.36 8.95
N LYS A 147 4.57 -20.20 9.35
CA LYS A 147 3.54 -21.23 9.12
C LYS A 147 3.20 -21.32 7.65
N ASN A 148 3.32 -22.53 7.11
CA ASN A 148 2.81 -22.80 5.77
C ASN A 148 1.28 -22.87 5.80
N ILE A 149 0.61 -22.01 5.04
CA ILE A 149 -0.86 -21.99 4.92
C ILE A 149 -1.37 -23.05 3.94
N PHE A 150 -0.51 -23.56 3.07
CA PHE A 150 -0.88 -24.59 2.11
C PHE A 150 -0.78 -25.95 2.78
N GLN A 151 -1.79 -26.77 2.59
CA GLN A 151 -1.76 -28.16 3.05
C GLN A 151 -1.12 -29.04 1.98
N GLU A 152 -0.44 -30.10 2.40
CA GLU A 152 0.15 -31.11 1.49
C GLU A 152 -0.93 -31.82 0.66
N SER A 153 -2.15 -31.94 1.20
CA SER A 153 -3.31 -32.53 0.54
C SER A 153 -4.24 -31.54 -0.16
N ALA A 154 -3.94 -30.23 -0.08
CA ALA A 154 -4.81 -29.23 -0.71
C ALA A 154 -4.76 -29.38 -2.23
N ASN A 155 -5.92 -29.66 -2.82
CA ASN A 155 -6.09 -29.54 -4.25
C ASN A 155 -5.76 -28.10 -4.67
N TYR A 156 -4.84 -27.94 -5.60
CA TYR A 156 -4.40 -26.64 -6.13
C TYR A 156 -5.57 -25.78 -6.60
N ASN A 157 -6.65 -26.42 -7.06
CA ASN A 157 -7.90 -25.78 -7.48
C ASN A 157 -8.70 -25.14 -6.32
N SER A 158 -8.36 -25.42 -5.07
CA SER A 158 -9.00 -24.83 -3.90
C SER A 158 -8.29 -23.62 -3.32
N ILE A 159 -7.20 -23.18 -3.95
CA ILE A 159 -6.51 -21.93 -3.61
C ILE A 159 -7.14 -20.78 -4.37
N CYS A 160 -7.45 -19.71 -3.66
CA CYS A 160 -7.93 -18.46 -4.26
C CYS A 160 -7.33 -17.25 -3.54
N GLY A 161 -7.39 -16.09 -4.18
CA GLY A 161 -6.89 -14.87 -3.59
C GLY A 161 -6.65 -13.78 -4.62
N GLY A 162 -6.02 -12.71 -4.16
CA GLY A 162 -5.72 -11.54 -4.99
C GLY A 162 -5.16 -10.39 -4.17
N GLU A 163 -5.24 -9.20 -4.72
CA GLU A 163 -4.65 -8.00 -4.15
C GLU A 163 -5.67 -6.87 -4.06
N PHE A 164 -5.52 -6.06 -3.01
CA PHE A 164 -6.29 -4.85 -2.85
C PHE A 164 -5.51 -3.64 -3.38
N THR A 165 -6.20 -2.79 -4.12
CA THR A 165 -5.70 -1.50 -4.59
C THR A 165 -6.62 -0.38 -4.15
N LEU A 166 -6.10 0.83 -4.02
CA LEU A 166 -6.92 2.01 -3.75
C LEU A 166 -7.85 2.29 -4.94
N ARG A 167 -9.06 2.77 -4.65
CA ARG A 167 -10.08 3.12 -5.67
C ARG A 167 -9.80 4.43 -6.37
N LYS A 168 -9.27 5.41 -5.62
CA LYS A 168 -8.95 6.76 -6.08
C LYS A 168 -7.43 6.98 -5.96
N GLU A 169 -7.00 8.16 -6.35
CA GLU A 169 -5.62 8.58 -6.21
C GLU A 169 -5.12 8.47 -4.76
N PRO A 170 -3.82 8.17 -4.56
CA PRO A 170 -3.25 7.95 -3.24
C PRO A 170 -3.26 9.19 -2.34
N ALA A 171 -3.51 10.39 -2.89
CA ALA A 171 -3.67 11.61 -2.12
C ALA A 171 -4.89 11.56 -1.18
N TYR A 172 -5.97 10.89 -1.61
CA TYR A 172 -7.18 10.76 -0.79
C TYR A 172 -7.01 9.70 0.29
N PRO A 173 -7.36 10.00 1.57
CA PRO A 173 -7.30 9.03 2.64
C PRO A 173 -8.40 7.97 2.53
N ILE A 174 -8.12 6.78 3.08
CA ILE A 174 -9.16 5.80 3.42
C ILE A 174 -9.82 6.20 4.75
N LEU A 175 -10.91 5.52 5.09
CA LEU A 175 -11.54 5.70 6.39
C LEU A 175 -10.60 5.12 7.48
N THR A 176 -10.23 5.96 8.45
CA THR A 176 -9.36 5.57 9.55
C THR A 176 -10.15 5.21 10.81
N TYR A 177 -9.49 4.61 11.79
CA TYR A 177 -10.11 4.32 13.08
C TYR A 177 -10.62 5.56 13.81
N GLN A 178 -9.99 6.73 13.57
CA GLN A 178 -10.40 8.00 14.18
C GLN A 178 -11.77 8.48 13.65
N GLU A 179 -12.09 8.14 12.42
CA GLU A 179 -13.31 8.55 11.73
C GLU A 179 -14.37 7.44 11.73
N SER A 180 -13.93 6.17 11.71
CA SER A 180 -14.80 5.01 11.72
C SER A 180 -15.23 4.68 13.16
N LYS A 181 -16.53 4.59 13.38
CA LYS A 181 -17.06 4.01 14.63
C LYS A 181 -17.01 2.47 14.64
N GLN A 182 -16.51 1.87 13.55
CA GLN A 182 -16.48 0.42 13.36
C GLN A 182 -15.04 -0.09 13.51
N ASP A 183 -14.90 -1.15 14.27
CA ASP A 183 -13.64 -1.85 14.47
C ASP A 183 -13.37 -2.79 13.30
N VAL A 184 -12.59 -2.32 12.34
CA VAL A 184 -12.21 -3.10 11.14
C VAL A 184 -11.35 -4.29 11.51
N SER A 185 -10.42 -4.14 12.46
CA SER A 185 -9.55 -5.22 12.92
C SER A 185 -10.39 -6.36 13.51
N ARG A 186 -11.40 -6.02 14.31
CA ARG A 186 -12.35 -7.00 14.86
C ARG A 186 -13.14 -7.72 13.76
N SER A 187 -13.56 -7.00 12.72
CA SER A 187 -14.25 -7.62 11.57
C SER A 187 -13.35 -8.60 10.83
N LEU A 188 -12.10 -8.22 10.59
CA LEU A 188 -11.10 -9.09 9.97
C LEU A 188 -10.81 -10.33 10.83
N LEU A 189 -10.63 -10.16 12.14
CA LEU A 189 -10.42 -11.28 13.06
C LEU A 189 -11.62 -12.23 13.11
N ASN A 190 -12.85 -11.70 13.08
CA ASN A 190 -14.06 -12.52 13.00
C ASN A 190 -14.12 -13.32 11.69
N ALA A 191 -13.74 -12.71 10.56
CA ALA A 191 -13.66 -13.40 9.28
C ALA A 191 -12.61 -14.52 9.29
N LEU A 192 -11.46 -14.28 9.95
CA LEU A 192 -10.37 -15.26 10.10
C LEU A 192 -10.71 -16.37 11.10
N SER A 193 -11.43 -16.07 12.19
CA SER A 193 -11.84 -17.06 13.19
C SER A 193 -12.86 -18.09 12.67
N ALA A 194 -13.49 -17.79 11.54
CA ALA A 194 -14.34 -18.74 10.83
C ALA A 194 -13.55 -19.87 10.13
N SER A 195 -12.20 -19.76 10.07
CA SER A 195 -11.35 -20.83 9.54
C SER A 195 -11.36 -22.06 10.46
N LYS A 196 -11.40 -23.24 9.87
CA LYS A 196 -11.42 -24.55 10.57
C LYS A 196 -10.11 -25.27 10.35
N GLN A 197 -9.98 -26.43 11.02
CA GLN A 197 -8.91 -27.35 10.69
C GLN A 197 -8.96 -27.70 9.20
N GLY A 198 -7.83 -27.61 8.53
CA GLY A 198 -7.74 -27.80 7.09
C GLY A 198 -7.82 -26.52 6.26
N ASP A 199 -8.20 -25.39 6.84
CA ASP A 199 -8.14 -24.08 6.19
C ASP A 199 -6.81 -23.38 6.48
N GLY A 200 -6.28 -22.70 5.49
CA GLY A 200 -5.15 -21.79 5.61
C GLY A 200 -5.48 -20.44 4.99
N VAL A 201 -5.36 -19.38 5.74
CA VAL A 201 -5.66 -18.02 5.29
C VAL A 201 -4.51 -17.10 5.63
N ALA A 202 -4.10 -16.26 4.71
CA ALA A 202 -3.13 -15.20 4.99
C ALA A 202 -3.59 -13.86 4.43
N ILE A 203 -3.50 -12.85 5.27
CA ILE A 203 -3.57 -11.45 4.88
C ILE A 203 -2.14 -10.89 5.02
N GLN A 204 -1.54 -10.51 3.93
CA GLN A 204 -0.17 -10.03 3.84
C GLN A 204 -0.16 -8.55 3.48
N ILE A 205 0.35 -7.72 4.38
CA ILE A 205 0.47 -6.28 4.22
C ILE A 205 1.94 -5.95 4.02
N LEU A 206 2.33 -5.81 2.77
CA LEU A 206 3.69 -5.43 2.38
C LEU A 206 3.79 -3.91 2.41
N ILE A 207 4.81 -3.40 3.08
CA ILE A 207 5.05 -1.97 3.20
C ILE A 207 6.52 -1.63 2.94
N ARG A 208 6.75 -0.46 2.39
CA ARG A 208 8.06 0.20 2.34
C ARG A 208 7.84 1.71 2.44
N PRO A 209 8.76 2.46 3.09
CA PRO A 209 8.64 3.90 3.16
C PRO A 209 8.52 4.51 1.76
N ALA A 210 7.55 5.39 1.56
CA ALA A 210 7.38 6.13 0.32
C ALA A 210 8.41 7.26 0.22
N ASP A 211 8.79 7.63 -1.00
CA ASP A 211 9.59 8.83 -1.19
C ASP A 211 8.69 10.09 -1.08
N GLU A 212 9.27 11.24 -0.80
CA GLU A 212 8.53 12.48 -0.54
C GLU A 212 7.72 12.99 -1.74
N SER A 213 7.94 12.46 -2.94
CA SER A 213 7.25 12.90 -4.16
C SER A 213 5.72 12.71 -4.12
N TRP A 214 5.23 11.79 -3.27
CA TRP A 214 3.79 11.63 -3.11
C TRP A 214 3.12 12.83 -2.41
N VAL A 215 3.88 13.53 -1.54
CA VAL A 215 3.43 14.76 -0.87
C VAL A 215 3.24 15.88 -1.89
N ASP A 216 4.17 16.00 -2.85
CA ASP A 216 4.07 16.99 -3.94
C ASP A 216 2.81 16.73 -4.80
N VAL A 217 2.52 15.45 -5.08
CA VAL A 217 1.29 15.07 -5.79
C VAL A 217 0.05 15.48 -5.00
N ALA A 218 0.01 15.23 -3.69
CA ALA A 218 -1.10 15.61 -2.83
C ALA A 218 -1.28 17.14 -2.76
N ILE A 219 -0.18 17.90 -2.61
CA ILE A 219 -0.21 19.38 -2.62
C ILE A 219 -0.73 19.90 -3.96
N ASN A 220 -0.30 19.33 -5.07
CA ASN A 220 -0.77 19.75 -6.39
C ASN A 220 -2.27 19.44 -6.58
N THR A 221 -2.74 18.30 -6.03
CA THR A 221 -4.17 17.95 -6.04
C THR A 221 -4.99 18.97 -5.25
N THR A 222 -4.56 19.35 -4.05
CA THR A 222 -5.27 20.35 -3.25
C THR A 222 -5.26 21.73 -3.88
N LYS A 223 -4.14 22.13 -4.52
CA LYS A 223 -4.07 23.40 -5.28
C LYS A 223 -5.06 23.39 -6.43
N ALA A 224 -5.11 22.32 -7.23
CA ALA A 224 -6.05 22.22 -8.34
C ALA A 224 -7.51 22.32 -7.89
N MET A 225 -7.85 21.71 -6.76
CA MET A 225 -9.18 21.81 -6.15
C MET A 225 -9.49 23.23 -5.68
N ARG A 226 -8.55 23.93 -5.04
CA ARG A 226 -8.70 25.33 -4.61
C ARG A 226 -8.89 26.28 -5.79
N GLU A 227 -8.30 25.97 -6.95
CA GLU A 227 -8.43 26.74 -8.19
C GLU A 227 -9.71 26.39 -8.97
N GLY A 228 -10.61 25.56 -8.42
CA GLY A 228 -11.85 25.14 -9.09
C GLY A 228 -11.62 24.27 -10.34
N LYS A 229 -10.39 23.83 -10.57
CA LYS A 229 -10.08 22.85 -11.60
C LYS A 229 -10.56 21.51 -11.08
N LYS A 230 -11.74 21.05 -11.53
CA LYS A 230 -12.25 19.73 -11.20
C LYS A 230 -11.11 18.71 -11.36
N GLY A 231 -10.72 18.10 -10.26
CA GLY A 231 -9.62 17.16 -10.18
C GLY A 231 -9.87 15.92 -11.03
N GLY A 232 -9.57 16.05 -12.27
CA GLY A 232 -9.17 14.95 -13.12
C GLY A 232 -7.67 15.09 -13.20
N SER A 233 -6.95 14.41 -12.33
CA SER A 233 -5.55 14.14 -12.59
C SER A 233 -5.48 13.45 -13.94
N LYS A 234 -5.26 14.24 -14.98
CA LYS A 234 -4.47 13.76 -16.09
C LYS A 234 -3.11 13.50 -15.45
N GLY A 235 -2.96 12.30 -14.88
CA GLY A 235 -1.64 11.79 -14.55
C GLY A 235 -0.77 12.19 -15.72
N LEU A 236 0.43 12.63 -15.45
CA LEU A 236 1.46 12.85 -16.47
C LEU A 236 1.55 11.55 -17.30
N ASN A 237 0.54 11.32 -18.13
CA ASN A 237 0.65 10.50 -19.31
C ASN A 237 1.65 11.26 -20.19
N ILE A 238 2.92 10.96 -19.98
CA ILE A 238 3.97 11.21 -20.97
C ILE A 238 3.72 10.21 -22.13
N GLY A 239 2.52 10.28 -22.65
CA GLY A 239 2.06 9.70 -23.89
C GLY A 239 1.53 10.81 -24.75
N TYR A 240 2.32 11.87 -24.90
CA TYR A 240 2.08 12.82 -25.98
C TYR A 240 2.19 12.05 -27.29
N LYS A 241 1.06 11.86 -27.94
CA LYS A 241 1.09 11.45 -29.35
C LYS A 241 1.87 12.53 -30.10
N PRO A 242 2.88 12.20 -30.89
CA PRO A 242 3.74 13.19 -31.57
C PRO A 242 2.97 14.23 -32.38
N GLY A 243 1.70 13.97 -32.76
CA GLY A 243 0.83 14.89 -33.48
C GLY A 243 0.20 16.00 -32.65
N GLU A 244 0.00 15.80 -31.33
CA GLU A 244 -0.64 16.84 -30.48
C GLU A 244 0.34 17.96 -30.10
N LEU A 245 1.63 17.67 -30.03
CA LEU A 245 2.67 18.69 -29.81
C LEU A 245 2.78 19.69 -30.96
N LEU A 246 2.60 19.24 -32.20
CA LEU A 246 2.58 20.12 -33.39
C LEU A 246 1.35 21.01 -33.43
N GLU A 247 0.21 20.54 -32.93
CA GLU A 247 -1.03 21.31 -32.90
C GLU A 247 -0.98 22.45 -31.85
N VAL A 248 -0.32 22.23 -30.73
CA VAL A 248 -0.12 23.24 -29.67
C VAL A 248 0.86 24.34 -30.11
N LEU A 249 1.88 23.98 -30.91
CA LEU A 249 2.87 24.95 -31.42
C LEU A 249 2.35 25.81 -32.59
N TRP A 250 1.28 25.39 -33.27
CA TRP A 250 0.77 26.07 -34.49
C TRP A 250 -0.51 26.88 -34.27
N LYS A 251 -1.22 26.72 -33.14
CA LYS A 251 -2.39 27.57 -32.83
C LYS A 251 -1.93 28.81 -32.09
N PRO A 252 -2.26 30.03 -32.65
CA PRO A 252 -2.05 31.25 -31.89
C PRO A 252 -2.93 31.23 -30.63
N PRO A 253 -2.49 31.84 -29.52
CA PRO A 253 -3.27 31.89 -28.29
C PRO A 253 -4.62 32.57 -28.60
N GLN A 254 -5.69 31.78 -28.63
CA GLN A 254 -7.04 32.32 -28.61
C GLN A 254 -7.30 32.85 -27.21
N SER A 255 -7.44 34.13 -27.08
CA SER A 255 -7.94 34.79 -25.89
C SER A 255 -9.43 34.43 -25.73
N ASN A 256 -9.71 33.28 -25.12
CA ASN A 256 -11.01 33.02 -24.56
C ASN A 256 -11.12 33.81 -23.26
N GLU A 257 -11.60 35.01 -23.33
CA GLU A 257 -12.23 35.69 -22.19
C GLU A 257 -13.59 35.02 -21.88
N GLN A 258 -13.53 33.75 -21.47
CA GLN A 258 -14.55 33.21 -20.59
C GLN A 258 -14.13 33.63 -19.18
N LYS A 259 -14.79 34.67 -18.68
CA LYS A 259 -14.93 34.93 -17.27
C LYS A 259 -15.63 33.67 -16.67
N ASP A 260 -14.83 32.62 -16.35
CA ASP A 260 -15.30 31.64 -15.41
C ASP A 260 -15.52 32.38 -14.10
N ASP A 261 -16.80 32.54 -13.73
CA ASP A 261 -17.17 32.93 -12.37
C ASP A 261 -16.45 31.94 -11.42
N PHE A 262 -15.40 32.44 -10.80
CA PHE A 262 -14.60 31.66 -9.84
C PHE A 262 -15.52 31.35 -8.65
N LYS A 263 -16.27 30.26 -8.75
CA LYS A 263 -16.90 29.61 -7.61
C LYS A 263 -15.79 28.91 -6.87
N GLY A 264 -15.40 29.46 -5.72
CA GLY A 264 -14.46 28.82 -4.82
C GLY A 264 -14.86 27.34 -4.55
N PRO A 265 -13.97 26.53 -3.97
CA PRO A 265 -14.22 25.13 -3.73
C PRO A 265 -15.56 24.94 -3.00
N ASP A 266 -16.35 23.98 -3.46
CA ASP A 266 -17.60 23.63 -2.80
C ASP A 266 -17.32 22.95 -1.44
N GLU A 267 -18.36 22.66 -0.66
CA GLU A 267 -18.23 22.08 0.69
C GLU A 267 -17.53 20.71 0.63
N VAL A 268 -17.82 19.92 -0.39
CA VAL A 268 -17.22 18.59 -0.59
C VAL A 268 -15.74 18.72 -0.91
N ASP A 269 -15.37 19.67 -1.76
CA ASP A 269 -13.97 19.95 -2.10
C ASP A 269 -13.19 20.44 -0.87
N ARG A 270 -13.79 21.28 -0.03
CA ARG A 270 -13.15 21.73 1.23
C ARG A 270 -12.87 20.58 2.18
N MET A 271 -13.83 19.68 2.38
CA MET A 271 -13.65 18.50 3.20
C MET A 271 -12.56 17.58 2.62
N ALA A 272 -12.51 17.41 1.32
CA ALA A 272 -11.49 16.61 0.65
C ALA A 272 -10.09 17.23 0.78
N ILE A 273 -9.96 18.55 0.64
CA ILE A 273 -8.71 19.29 0.83
C ILE A 273 -8.19 19.08 2.27
N GLU A 274 -9.06 19.28 3.27
CA GLU A 274 -8.69 19.10 4.67
C GLU A 274 -8.23 17.66 4.96
N ALA A 275 -8.93 16.68 4.43
CA ALA A 275 -8.58 15.27 4.60
C ALA A 275 -7.22 14.93 3.96
N ILE A 276 -6.93 15.45 2.76
CA ILE A 276 -5.63 15.27 2.09
C ILE A 276 -4.52 15.96 2.91
N GLU A 277 -4.76 17.19 3.39
CA GLU A 277 -3.80 17.92 4.22
C GLU A 277 -3.52 17.20 5.55
N ASN A 278 -4.52 16.57 6.14
CA ASN A 278 -4.34 15.74 7.33
C ASN A 278 -3.53 14.47 7.01
N LYS A 279 -3.78 13.84 5.86
CA LYS A 279 -3.04 12.64 5.45
C LYS A 279 -1.53 12.89 5.31
N ILE A 280 -1.14 14.00 4.69
CA ILE A 280 0.29 14.31 4.43
C ILE A 280 1.08 14.73 5.67
N ARG A 281 0.44 14.93 6.82
CA ARG A 281 1.13 15.21 8.09
C ARG A 281 1.88 14.01 8.65
N TYR A 282 1.55 12.81 8.18
CA TYR A 282 2.11 11.56 8.66
C TYR A 282 2.96 10.89 7.58
N PRO A 283 3.99 10.12 7.96
CA PRO A 283 4.83 9.43 6.98
C PRO A 283 4.01 8.48 6.12
N GLY A 284 4.28 8.50 4.81
CA GLY A 284 3.63 7.64 3.83
C GLY A 284 4.41 6.36 3.56
N PHE A 285 3.69 5.31 3.23
CA PHE A 285 4.22 4.01 2.84
C PHE A 285 3.60 3.56 1.53
N GLU A 286 4.41 3.13 0.60
CA GLU A 286 3.92 2.31 -0.50
C GLU A 286 3.46 0.98 0.10
N THR A 287 2.22 0.59 -0.18
CA THR A 287 1.55 -0.55 0.47
C THR A 287 0.97 -1.49 -0.56
N LEU A 288 1.08 -2.79 -0.32
CA LEU A 288 0.39 -3.83 -1.07
C LEU A 288 -0.27 -4.78 -0.10
N VAL A 289 -1.59 -4.90 -0.18
CA VAL A 289 -2.34 -5.86 0.62
C VAL A 289 -2.71 -7.04 -0.26
N ARG A 290 -2.24 -8.23 0.11
CA ARG A 290 -2.48 -9.49 -0.59
C ARG A 290 -3.21 -10.45 0.32
N VAL A 291 -4.20 -11.16 -0.22
CA VAL A 291 -4.94 -12.20 0.49
C VAL A 291 -4.82 -13.51 -0.27
N VAL A 292 -4.49 -14.56 0.46
CA VAL A 292 -4.44 -15.93 -0.06
C VAL A 292 -5.21 -16.85 0.87
N VAL A 293 -6.08 -17.64 0.31
CA VAL A 293 -6.90 -18.63 1.02
C VAL A 293 -6.69 -19.99 0.39
N SER A 294 -6.43 -20.98 1.23
CA SER A 294 -6.34 -22.40 0.87
C SER A 294 -7.31 -23.18 1.73
N SER A 295 -8.09 -24.09 1.13
CA SER A 295 -9.06 -24.91 1.84
C SER A 295 -9.22 -26.26 1.11
N GLU A 296 -9.94 -27.18 1.69
CA GLU A 296 -10.23 -28.49 1.06
C GLU A 296 -11.06 -28.35 -0.21
N THR A 297 -11.95 -27.35 -0.26
CA THR A 297 -12.86 -27.13 -1.40
C THR A 297 -12.81 -25.69 -1.91
N SER A 298 -12.96 -25.52 -3.21
CA SER A 298 -12.99 -24.20 -3.86
C SER A 298 -14.14 -23.33 -3.36
N THR A 299 -15.32 -23.92 -3.09
CA THR A 299 -16.47 -23.18 -2.55
C THR A 299 -16.17 -22.59 -1.18
N ARG A 300 -15.47 -23.35 -0.33
CA ARG A 300 -15.12 -22.89 1.02
C ARG A 300 -14.06 -21.80 0.98
N SER A 301 -13.00 -21.98 0.19
CA SER A 301 -11.97 -20.94 0.05
C SER A 301 -12.56 -19.63 -0.49
N GLN A 302 -13.45 -19.69 -1.45
CA GLN A 302 -14.17 -18.52 -1.96
C GLN A 302 -15.06 -17.87 -0.89
N SER A 303 -15.77 -18.66 -0.08
CA SER A 303 -16.61 -18.12 1.01
C SER A 303 -15.76 -17.36 2.04
N ILE A 304 -14.63 -17.93 2.47
CA ILE A 304 -13.70 -17.26 3.40
C ILE A 304 -13.18 -15.97 2.78
N LEU A 305 -12.74 -16.02 1.51
CA LEU A 305 -12.25 -14.86 0.79
C LEU A 305 -13.29 -13.73 0.71
N GLN A 306 -14.55 -14.05 0.44
CA GLN A 306 -15.64 -13.07 0.38
C GLN A 306 -15.88 -12.38 1.75
N ASN A 307 -15.77 -13.11 2.86
CA ASN A 307 -15.87 -12.54 4.19
C ASN A 307 -14.73 -11.54 4.47
N ILE A 308 -13.53 -11.85 4.03
CA ILE A 308 -12.37 -10.93 4.15
C ILE A 308 -12.59 -9.68 3.29
N ILE A 309 -13.05 -9.85 2.04
CA ILE A 309 -13.35 -8.72 1.14
C ILE A 309 -14.41 -7.82 1.76
N ALA A 310 -15.46 -8.40 2.37
CA ALA A 310 -16.51 -7.66 3.06
C ALA A 310 -15.97 -6.86 4.25
N SER A 311 -15.00 -7.39 5.00
CA SER A 311 -14.33 -6.67 6.09
C SER A 311 -13.54 -5.46 5.59
N PHE A 312 -12.82 -5.59 4.48
CA PHE A 312 -12.14 -4.45 3.85
C PHE A 312 -13.11 -3.38 3.31
N ALA A 313 -14.34 -3.75 3.00
CA ALA A 313 -15.36 -2.78 2.55
C ALA A 313 -15.73 -1.76 3.64
N LEU A 314 -15.50 -2.05 4.91
CA LEU A 314 -15.69 -1.11 6.03
C LEU A 314 -14.72 0.08 5.99
N LEU A 315 -13.59 -0.06 5.29
CA LEU A 315 -12.61 1.00 5.07
C LEU A 315 -12.96 1.93 3.92
N ASN A 316 -14.05 1.64 3.21
CA ASN A 316 -14.47 2.44 2.07
C ASN A 316 -15.25 3.66 2.53
N SER A 317 -14.82 4.82 2.10
CA SER A 317 -15.56 6.07 2.27
C SER A 317 -16.14 6.54 0.95
N THR A 318 -17.38 6.98 0.96
CA THR A 318 -18.06 7.51 -0.24
C THR A 318 -17.38 8.77 -0.74
N ASN A 319 -16.94 9.64 0.19
CA ASN A 319 -16.35 10.93 -0.13
C ASN A 319 -14.84 10.88 -0.35
N PHE A 320 -14.14 9.89 0.24
CA PHE A 320 -12.69 9.78 0.19
C PHE A 320 -12.24 8.56 -0.64
N ASN A 321 -11.36 7.75 -0.12
CA ASN A 321 -10.83 6.56 -0.79
C ASN A 321 -11.41 5.28 -0.20
N GLY A 322 -10.91 4.17 -0.66
CA GLY A 322 -11.24 2.83 -0.19
C GLY A 322 -10.50 1.78 -0.99
N PHE A 323 -10.74 0.54 -0.68
CA PHE A 323 -10.10 -0.58 -1.37
C PHE A 323 -10.98 -1.19 -2.45
N LYS A 324 -10.33 -1.58 -3.55
CA LYS A 324 -10.88 -2.41 -4.61
C LYS A 324 -10.11 -3.72 -4.61
N TYR A 325 -10.82 -4.83 -4.51
CA TYR A 325 -10.23 -6.15 -4.65
C TYR A 325 -10.05 -6.52 -6.12
N ASN A 326 -8.87 -7.04 -6.45
CA ASN A 326 -8.52 -7.56 -7.77
C ASN A 326 -8.15 -9.03 -7.61
N GLN A 327 -9.01 -9.91 -8.11
CA GLN A 327 -8.77 -11.35 -8.07
C GLN A 327 -7.60 -11.73 -8.97
N SER A 328 -6.70 -12.57 -8.48
CA SER A 328 -5.63 -13.12 -9.31
C SER A 328 -6.18 -14.12 -10.32
N LYS A 329 -5.75 -13.98 -11.58
CA LYS A 329 -6.07 -14.93 -12.65
C LYS A 329 -5.11 -16.10 -12.68
N ASN A 330 -3.89 -15.88 -12.20
CA ASN A 330 -2.82 -16.89 -12.16
C ASN A 330 -2.52 -17.22 -10.70
N ILE A 331 -2.92 -18.41 -10.27
CA ILE A 331 -2.75 -18.86 -8.89
C ILE A 331 -1.28 -19.16 -8.58
N ASP A 332 -0.51 -19.70 -9.52
CA ASP A 332 0.93 -19.98 -9.35
C ASP A 332 1.71 -18.72 -9.08
N GLU A 333 1.41 -17.66 -9.83
CA GLU A 333 2.03 -16.36 -9.66
C GLU A 333 1.66 -15.74 -8.30
N LEU A 334 0.39 -15.84 -7.91
CA LEU A 334 -0.09 -15.37 -6.61
C LEU A 334 0.61 -16.09 -5.45
N VAL A 335 0.67 -17.42 -5.51
CA VAL A 335 1.31 -18.25 -4.48
C VAL A 335 2.80 -17.95 -4.41
N THR A 336 3.47 -17.87 -5.55
CA THR A 336 4.90 -17.51 -5.61
C THR A 336 5.13 -16.12 -5.04
N ALA A 337 4.32 -15.14 -5.42
CA ALA A 337 4.42 -13.77 -4.93
C ALA A 337 4.15 -13.69 -3.41
N TYR A 338 3.23 -14.50 -2.88
CA TYR A 338 2.98 -14.61 -1.44
C TYR A 338 4.19 -15.20 -0.70
N ILE A 339 4.69 -16.35 -1.15
CA ILE A 339 5.83 -17.05 -0.50
C ILE A 339 7.08 -16.18 -0.52
N MET A 340 7.37 -15.56 -1.67
CA MET A 340 8.55 -14.71 -1.86
C MET A 340 8.37 -13.29 -1.33
N ARG A 341 7.20 -12.94 -0.82
CA ARG A 341 6.86 -11.56 -0.40
C ARG A 341 7.20 -10.55 -1.49
N PHE A 342 6.91 -10.93 -2.71
CA PHE A 342 7.23 -10.10 -3.87
C PHE A 342 6.43 -8.81 -3.81
N PHE A 343 7.16 -7.68 -3.81
CA PHE A 343 6.58 -6.34 -3.81
C PHE A 343 7.10 -5.56 -5.01
N PRO A 344 6.32 -5.46 -6.10
CA PRO A 344 6.75 -4.77 -7.31
C PRO A 344 7.21 -3.33 -7.05
N GLN A 345 8.32 -2.92 -7.67
CA GLN A 345 8.85 -1.56 -7.51
C GLN A 345 8.00 -0.50 -8.25
N SER A 346 7.14 -0.94 -9.16
CA SER A 346 6.26 -0.05 -9.95
C SER A 346 4.96 0.34 -9.24
N ILE A 347 4.64 -0.27 -8.09
CA ILE A 347 3.43 0.05 -7.34
C ILE A 347 3.64 1.38 -6.58
N LYS A 348 3.39 2.49 -7.26
CA LYS A 348 3.32 3.83 -6.64
C LYS A 348 1.89 4.28 -6.33
N THR A 349 0.91 3.44 -6.60
CA THR A 349 -0.50 3.81 -6.58
C THR A 349 -1.19 3.62 -5.23
N ASN A 350 -0.64 2.76 -4.36
CA ASN A 350 -1.21 2.51 -3.04
C ASN A 350 -0.30 3.12 -1.98
N ILE A 351 -0.59 4.36 -1.60
CA ILE A 351 0.13 5.01 -0.50
C ILE A 351 -0.82 5.19 0.68
N LEU A 352 -0.45 4.58 1.80
CA LEU A 352 -1.12 4.73 3.08
C LEU A 352 -0.18 5.43 4.05
N ASN A 353 -0.71 6.27 4.91
CA ASN A 353 0.08 6.86 5.98
C ASN A 353 0.09 5.97 7.24
N SER A 354 0.84 6.36 8.27
CA SER A 354 0.96 5.58 9.50
C SER A 354 -0.37 5.38 10.24
N VAL A 355 -1.32 6.32 10.16
CA VAL A 355 -2.65 6.23 10.79
C VAL A 355 -3.54 5.23 10.04
N GLU A 356 -3.51 5.29 8.71
CA GLU A 356 -4.23 4.36 7.84
C GLU A 356 -3.71 2.92 8.00
N LEU A 357 -2.38 2.75 8.12
CA LEU A 357 -1.77 1.44 8.38
C LEU A 357 -2.13 0.89 9.76
N ALA A 358 -2.13 1.74 10.80
CA ALA A 358 -2.57 1.35 12.14
C ALA A 358 -4.04 0.88 12.19
N THR A 359 -4.85 1.24 11.19
CA THR A 359 -6.22 0.77 11.07
C THR A 359 -6.29 -0.66 10.48
N LEU A 360 -5.23 -1.10 9.77
CA LEU A 360 -5.18 -2.40 9.08
C LEU A 360 -4.52 -3.49 9.93
N PHE A 361 -3.54 -3.13 10.77
CA PHE A 361 -2.71 -4.07 11.53
C PHE A 361 -2.29 -3.48 12.88
#